data_a41063685a0c7a3d80ada61fa134f006
#
_entry.id   a41063685a0c7a3d80ada61fa134f006
#
_cell.length_a   1.000
_cell.length_b   1.000
_cell.length_c   1.000
_cell.angle_alpha   90.00
_cell.angle_beta   90.00
_cell.angle_gamma   90.00
#
_symmetry.space_group_name_H-M   'P 1'
#
loop_
_entity.id
_entity.type
_entity.pdbx_description
1 polymer ?
#
loop_
_entity_poly.entity_id
_entity_poly.type
_entity_poly.pdbx_seq_one_letter_code
_entity_poly.pdbx_strand_id
1 'polypeptide(L)'
;MEIRYASIFNDALGPVTPGPSSSNTCGPIRIGRLCRRIFGEQPNSFTVEMSSQGSYPGSFLGMRSDLGFLTGILDRPATHPRFLNAREDAAAAGIAFQYRYRDDLPGDPPELAVLTLASAEREMTFTGVSEGGGAFRIERVNGCPTSLRGDCWELLLLCGPGVTPGGELRAAAQGLGRLTCTAGEGGTLLRVQSARPIPEEEVARLCALCGSCLARVLPPESPVVFVEGAKPPFTAPAEFIAWQRTRDVPLWRAAAAYEGALSGWTEEQVLHYADGVFSCVERSAAAGLQPGLDLAGIVSPRAAQVTGAFGGGTLLPLGVADFGAPAALAVMEYSNASGTIVCIPTGGASGVVPGALLGAGRAMGLDRGELVKALLVAGLAGVFMAKTQYFGALGCQAEVGCAAGMAAAGLVSLLGGDGAQACAAASMAIQSLLGLVCDPVGGLVQVPCFIRNMTGVSVAAVCANAAMAGLEHVVPLEEMVDAMLRVGEHIRCTRCNRLGAESTPTGLRLAEELKKRP
;
A
#
# COMPACT_ATOMS: atom_id res chain seq x y z
N MET A 1 -14.91 9.88 -16.74
CA MET A 1 -14.01 9.27 -15.74
C MET A 1 -14.83 9.05 -14.50
N GLU A 2 -14.98 7.83 -14.05
CA GLU A 2 -15.73 7.52 -12.81
C GLU A 2 -14.91 8.03 -11.62
N ILE A 3 -15.54 8.77 -10.71
CA ILE A 3 -14.86 9.26 -9.51
C ILE A 3 -14.56 8.03 -8.65
N ARG A 4 -13.28 7.70 -8.46
CA ARG A 4 -12.86 6.68 -7.51
C ARG A 4 -12.65 7.34 -6.15
N TYR A 5 -13.43 6.92 -5.16
CA TYR A 5 -13.19 7.30 -3.77
C TYR A 5 -12.05 6.46 -3.20
N ALA A 6 -11.27 7.03 -2.28
CA ALA A 6 -10.31 6.28 -1.50
C ALA A 6 -11.02 5.65 -0.29
N SER A 7 -10.63 4.42 0.10
CA SER A 7 -11.10 3.76 1.30
C SER A 7 -10.08 3.87 2.41
N ILE A 8 -10.53 3.99 3.65
CA ILE A 8 -9.66 3.97 4.83
C ILE A 8 -8.82 2.68 4.85
N PHE A 9 -9.44 1.52 4.58
CA PHE A 9 -8.77 0.22 4.72
C PHE A 9 -8.09 -0.27 3.44
N ASN A 10 -8.50 0.20 2.26
CA ASN A 10 -7.83 -0.18 1.03
C ASN A 10 -6.62 0.70 0.71
N ASP A 11 -6.70 2.02 1.02
CA ASP A 11 -5.77 3.01 0.49
C ASP A 11 -4.94 3.72 1.59
N ALA A 12 -5.36 3.71 2.86
CA ALA A 12 -4.70 4.42 3.95
C ALA A 12 -4.17 3.51 5.08
N LEU A 13 -4.93 2.49 5.50
CA LEU A 13 -4.60 1.55 6.57
C LEU A 13 -4.47 0.11 6.02
N GLY A 14 -3.70 -0.05 4.99
CA GLY A 14 -3.50 -1.32 4.32
C GLY A 14 -2.62 -1.19 3.08
N PRO A 15 -2.32 -2.32 2.45
CA PRO A 15 -2.64 -3.70 2.86
C PRO A 15 -1.78 -4.23 4.00
N VAL A 16 -2.22 -5.34 4.61
CA VAL A 16 -1.40 -6.15 5.52
C VAL A 16 -0.52 -7.06 4.68
N THR A 17 0.81 -6.97 4.85
CA THR A 17 1.77 -7.59 3.93
C THR A 17 3.12 -7.81 4.61
N PRO A 18 3.98 -8.72 4.11
CA PRO A 18 5.37 -8.71 4.53
C PRO A 18 6.06 -7.43 4.05
N GLY A 19 6.98 -6.92 4.87
CA GLY A 19 7.87 -5.84 4.46
C GLY A 19 8.96 -6.32 3.49
N PRO A 20 9.85 -5.42 3.08
CA PRO A 20 9.97 -4.04 3.58
C PRO A 20 9.22 -2.99 2.75
N SER A 21 8.65 -3.33 1.59
CA SER A 21 8.13 -2.34 0.65
C SER A 21 6.72 -2.65 0.18
N SER A 22 5.83 -1.67 0.20
CA SER A 22 4.50 -1.82 -0.37
C SER A 22 4.52 -1.91 -1.90
N SER A 23 5.40 -1.18 -2.59
CA SER A 23 5.50 -1.22 -4.05
C SER A 23 6.35 -2.38 -4.57
N ASN A 24 7.47 -2.69 -3.90
CA ASN A 24 8.44 -3.68 -4.37
C ASN A 24 8.28 -5.08 -3.72
N THR A 25 7.43 -5.23 -2.70
CA THR A 25 7.13 -6.53 -2.08
C THR A 25 5.65 -6.88 -2.26
N CYS A 26 4.73 -6.06 -1.71
CA CYS A 26 3.30 -6.32 -1.76
C CYS A 26 2.73 -6.24 -3.18
N GLY A 27 3.11 -5.22 -3.96
CA GLY A 27 2.69 -5.08 -5.36
C GLY A 27 2.99 -6.34 -6.18
N PRO A 28 4.22 -6.84 -6.23
CA PRO A 28 4.58 -8.12 -6.85
C PRO A 28 3.74 -9.31 -6.39
N ILE A 29 3.44 -9.45 -5.08
CA ILE A 29 2.57 -10.54 -4.57
C ILE A 29 1.20 -10.45 -5.23
N ARG A 30 0.57 -9.28 -5.18
CA ARG A 30 -0.80 -9.07 -5.69
C ARG A 30 -0.86 -9.20 -7.21
N ILE A 31 0.11 -8.64 -7.93
CA ILE A 31 0.24 -8.79 -9.39
C ILE A 31 0.38 -10.26 -9.76
N GLY A 32 1.36 -10.96 -9.18
CA GLY A 32 1.60 -12.37 -9.44
C GLY A 32 0.38 -13.24 -9.16
N ARG A 33 -0.31 -12.98 -8.04
CA ARG A 33 -1.51 -13.73 -7.65
C ARG A 33 -2.68 -13.51 -8.61
N LEU A 34 -2.91 -12.27 -9.02
CA LEU A 34 -3.96 -11.98 -9.99
C LEU A 34 -3.64 -12.62 -11.35
N CYS A 35 -2.41 -12.52 -11.84
CA CYS A 35 -1.96 -13.20 -13.07
C CYS A 35 -2.15 -14.72 -12.97
N ARG A 36 -1.79 -15.35 -11.83
CA ARG A 36 -1.97 -16.78 -11.59
C ARG A 36 -3.44 -17.20 -11.66
N ARG A 37 -4.33 -16.40 -11.07
CA ARG A 37 -5.78 -16.65 -11.09
C ARG A 37 -6.39 -16.46 -12.48
N ILE A 38 -5.91 -15.49 -13.25
CA ILE A 38 -6.33 -15.31 -14.65
C ILE A 38 -5.81 -16.47 -15.49
N PHE A 39 -4.55 -16.90 -15.31
CA PHE A 39 -3.99 -18.07 -15.96
C PHE A 39 -4.79 -19.34 -15.69
N GLY A 40 -5.23 -19.53 -14.44
CA GLY A 40 -6.22 -20.51 -14.03
C GLY A 40 -5.66 -21.89 -13.66
N GLU A 41 -4.36 -22.13 -13.82
CA GLU A 41 -3.67 -23.37 -13.45
C GLU A 41 -2.24 -23.07 -12.99
N GLN A 42 -1.56 -24.05 -12.39
CA GLN A 42 -0.16 -23.88 -12.02
C GLN A 42 0.71 -23.81 -13.27
N PRO A 43 1.51 -22.74 -13.47
CA PRO A 43 2.43 -22.69 -14.59
C PRO A 43 3.64 -23.60 -14.35
N ASN A 44 4.26 -24.09 -15.43
CA ASN A 44 5.54 -24.81 -15.40
C ASN A 44 6.72 -23.82 -15.48
N SER A 45 6.50 -22.65 -16.08
CA SER A 45 7.50 -21.59 -16.13
C SER A 45 6.87 -20.23 -15.89
N PHE A 46 7.66 -19.35 -15.30
CA PHE A 46 7.29 -17.98 -14.97
C PHE A 46 8.47 -17.04 -15.23
N THR A 47 8.26 -16.07 -16.11
CA THR A 47 9.27 -15.07 -16.44
C THR A 47 8.76 -13.68 -16.07
N VAL A 48 9.62 -12.85 -15.46
CA VAL A 48 9.36 -11.43 -15.16
C VAL A 48 10.37 -10.57 -15.91
N GLU A 49 9.88 -9.68 -16.76
CA GLU A 49 10.69 -8.72 -17.51
C GLU A 49 10.39 -7.31 -17.00
N MET A 50 11.42 -6.55 -16.71
CA MET A 50 11.32 -5.23 -16.09
C MET A 50 12.17 -4.22 -16.86
N SER A 51 11.81 -2.94 -16.81
CA SER A 51 12.62 -1.89 -17.41
C SER A 51 13.97 -1.75 -16.71
N SER A 52 15.06 -1.66 -17.48
CA SER A 52 16.39 -1.32 -16.97
C SER A 52 16.45 0.11 -16.41
N GLN A 53 15.49 0.97 -16.79
CA GLN A 53 15.38 2.38 -16.36
C GLN A 53 14.36 2.58 -15.23
N GLY A 54 13.67 1.50 -14.80
CA GLY A 54 12.70 1.52 -13.71
C GLY A 54 13.35 1.46 -12.32
N SER A 55 12.54 1.16 -11.30
CA SER A 55 13.02 1.03 -9.92
C SER A 55 13.56 -0.36 -9.58
N TYR A 56 13.11 -1.41 -10.27
CA TYR A 56 13.48 -2.78 -9.97
C TYR A 56 14.99 -3.08 -10.06
N PRO A 57 15.78 -2.58 -11.03
CA PRO A 57 17.20 -2.91 -11.09
C PRO A 57 18.00 -2.62 -9.82
N GLY A 58 17.59 -1.59 -9.06
CA GLY A 58 18.24 -1.21 -7.80
C GLY A 58 17.62 -1.84 -6.55
N SER A 59 16.46 -2.51 -6.65
CA SER A 59 15.68 -2.91 -5.48
C SER A 59 15.13 -4.35 -5.52
N PHE A 60 15.15 -5.02 -6.67
CA PHE A 60 14.42 -6.27 -6.93
C PHE A 60 14.68 -7.37 -5.89
N LEU A 61 15.94 -7.69 -5.63
CA LEU A 61 16.30 -8.68 -4.62
C LEU A 61 16.31 -8.10 -3.21
N GLY A 62 16.83 -6.88 -3.04
CA GLY A 62 16.93 -6.22 -1.74
C GLY A 62 15.56 -5.97 -1.08
N MET A 63 14.54 -5.69 -1.89
CA MET A 63 13.15 -5.53 -1.43
C MET A 63 12.28 -6.76 -1.63
N ARG A 64 12.88 -7.93 -1.90
CA ARG A 64 12.16 -9.21 -2.01
C ARG A 64 11.09 -9.25 -3.09
N SER A 65 11.25 -8.51 -4.20
CA SER A 65 10.28 -8.50 -5.29
C SER A 65 10.16 -9.87 -5.96
N ASP A 66 11.27 -10.61 -6.07
CA ASP A 66 11.33 -11.98 -6.55
C ASP A 66 10.47 -12.94 -5.72
N LEU A 67 10.62 -12.88 -4.38
CA LEU A 67 9.78 -13.67 -3.46
C LEU A 67 8.32 -13.21 -3.52
N GLY A 68 8.09 -11.91 -3.73
CA GLY A 68 6.75 -11.35 -3.91
C GLY A 68 6.05 -11.96 -5.12
N PHE A 69 6.65 -11.90 -6.30
CA PHE A 69 6.10 -12.52 -7.50
C PHE A 69 5.87 -14.02 -7.33
N LEU A 70 6.85 -14.75 -6.77
CA LEU A 70 6.73 -16.18 -6.54
C LEU A 70 5.62 -16.54 -5.55
N THR A 71 5.46 -15.77 -4.45
CA THR A 71 4.35 -15.95 -3.51
C THR A 71 3.00 -15.81 -4.21
N GLY A 72 2.86 -14.80 -5.08
CA GLY A 72 1.67 -14.59 -5.88
C GLY A 72 1.40 -15.73 -6.88
N ILE A 73 2.42 -16.17 -7.60
CA ILE A 73 2.31 -17.28 -8.57
C ILE A 73 1.94 -18.62 -7.91
N LEU A 74 2.33 -18.81 -6.65
CA LEU A 74 1.88 -19.93 -5.82
C LEU A 74 0.44 -19.76 -5.30
N ASP A 75 -0.31 -18.72 -5.74
CA ASP A 75 -1.65 -18.32 -5.30
C ASP A 75 -1.77 -18.14 -3.77
N ARG A 76 -0.72 -17.65 -3.14
CA ARG A 76 -0.68 -17.41 -1.70
C ARG A 76 -1.02 -15.95 -1.38
N PRO A 77 -1.77 -15.71 -0.29
CA PRO A 77 -2.01 -14.35 0.18
C PRO A 77 -0.71 -13.70 0.68
N ALA A 78 -0.67 -12.37 0.71
CA ALA A 78 0.48 -11.61 1.20
C ALA A 78 0.90 -11.97 2.64
N THR A 79 -0.06 -12.39 3.47
CA THR A 79 0.18 -12.81 4.86
C THR A 79 0.61 -14.27 5.03
N HIS A 80 0.93 -14.97 3.92
CA HIS A 80 1.28 -16.39 3.99
C HIS A 80 2.61 -16.60 4.76
N PRO A 81 2.67 -17.50 5.76
CA PRO A 81 3.82 -17.62 6.66
C PRO A 81 5.12 -18.11 5.99
N ARG A 82 5.01 -18.73 4.82
CA ARG A 82 6.16 -19.22 4.05
C ARG A 82 6.63 -18.22 2.97
N PHE A 83 6.44 -16.92 3.17
CA PHE A 83 6.88 -15.90 2.22
C PHE A 83 8.38 -16.02 1.90
N LEU A 84 9.23 -16.14 2.91
CA LEU A 84 10.69 -16.26 2.73
C LEU A 84 11.12 -17.56 2.00
N ASN A 85 10.28 -18.59 2.02
CA ASN A 85 10.53 -19.86 1.33
C ASN A 85 9.91 -19.93 -0.08
N ALA A 86 9.36 -18.82 -0.61
CA ALA A 86 8.62 -18.83 -1.87
C ALA A 86 9.44 -19.37 -3.05
N ARG A 87 10.75 -19.13 -3.08
CA ARG A 87 11.65 -19.65 -4.13
C ARG A 87 11.81 -21.17 -4.05
N GLU A 88 12.02 -21.71 -2.86
CA GLU A 88 12.13 -23.16 -2.62
C GLU A 88 10.80 -23.85 -2.94
N ASP A 89 9.71 -23.27 -2.50
CA ASP A 89 8.36 -23.79 -2.71
C ASP A 89 7.96 -23.78 -4.19
N ALA A 90 8.33 -22.74 -4.95
CA ALA A 90 8.11 -22.68 -6.39
C ALA A 90 8.93 -23.75 -7.13
N ALA A 91 10.20 -23.94 -6.76
CA ALA A 91 11.04 -24.99 -7.33
C ALA A 91 10.48 -26.39 -7.02
N ALA A 92 10.03 -26.63 -5.79
CA ALA A 92 9.38 -27.88 -5.37
C ALA A 92 8.05 -28.13 -6.11
N ALA A 93 7.35 -27.06 -6.48
CA ALA A 93 6.14 -27.12 -7.31
C ALA A 93 6.42 -27.27 -8.82
N GLY A 94 7.69 -27.37 -9.24
CA GLY A 94 8.09 -27.54 -10.64
C GLY A 94 7.98 -26.26 -11.47
N ILE A 95 7.99 -25.08 -10.85
CA ILE A 95 7.91 -23.78 -11.52
C ILE A 95 9.32 -23.27 -11.80
N ALA A 96 9.73 -23.22 -13.08
CA ALA A 96 10.96 -22.59 -13.50
C ALA A 96 10.80 -21.06 -13.49
N PHE A 97 11.53 -20.38 -12.62
CA PHE A 97 11.45 -18.92 -12.48
C PHE A 97 12.67 -18.23 -13.09
N GLN A 98 12.41 -17.19 -13.89
CA GLN A 98 13.42 -16.33 -14.49
C GLN A 98 13.00 -14.86 -14.39
N TYR A 99 13.99 -13.95 -14.32
CA TYR A 99 13.77 -12.53 -14.47
C TYR A 99 14.88 -11.90 -15.31
N ARG A 100 14.54 -10.81 -16.01
CA ARG A 100 15.51 -10.04 -16.80
C ARG A 100 15.12 -8.58 -16.91
N TYR A 101 16.13 -7.74 -17.15
CA TYR A 101 15.94 -6.32 -17.43
C TYR A 101 15.96 -6.08 -18.93
N ARG A 102 15.11 -5.17 -19.39
CA ARG A 102 14.94 -4.83 -20.80
C ARG A 102 15.08 -3.32 -20.99
N ASP A 103 15.83 -2.91 -22.02
CA ASP A 103 16.07 -1.51 -22.36
C ASP A 103 14.92 -0.89 -23.20
N ASP A 104 14.12 -1.73 -23.85
CA ASP A 104 12.97 -1.32 -24.68
C ASP A 104 11.66 -1.13 -23.88
N LEU A 105 11.65 -1.47 -22.59
CA LEU A 105 10.51 -1.17 -21.71
C LEU A 105 10.64 0.25 -21.14
N PRO A 106 9.50 0.98 -21.02
CA PRO A 106 9.53 2.34 -20.46
C PRO A 106 9.97 2.34 -18.99
N GLY A 107 10.71 3.38 -18.61
CA GLY A 107 11.10 3.60 -17.21
C GLY A 107 9.99 4.21 -16.34
N ASP A 108 8.90 4.67 -16.93
CA ASP A 108 7.71 5.20 -16.28
C ASP A 108 6.45 4.49 -16.80
N PRO A 109 5.64 3.87 -15.93
CA PRO A 109 5.79 3.82 -14.46
C PRO A 109 6.99 2.96 -14.00
N PRO A 110 7.65 3.37 -12.89
CA PRO A 110 8.95 2.80 -12.49
C PRO A 110 8.88 1.34 -12.02
N GLU A 111 7.72 0.87 -11.55
CA GLU A 111 7.46 -0.51 -11.13
C GLU A 111 6.63 -1.29 -12.16
N LEU A 112 6.86 -1.05 -13.45
CA LEU A 112 6.26 -1.84 -14.54
C LEU A 112 6.98 -3.18 -14.67
N ALA A 113 6.19 -4.25 -14.82
CA ALA A 113 6.67 -5.60 -15.11
C ALA A 113 5.80 -6.27 -16.18
N VAL A 114 6.44 -6.96 -17.11
CA VAL A 114 5.79 -7.87 -18.06
C VAL A 114 6.00 -9.29 -17.55
N LEU A 115 4.92 -10.02 -17.35
CA LEU A 115 4.92 -11.37 -16.80
C LEU A 115 4.48 -12.36 -17.89
N THR A 116 5.23 -13.45 -18.05
CA THR A 116 4.85 -14.56 -18.93
C THR A 116 4.70 -15.81 -18.08
N LEU A 117 3.52 -16.42 -18.13
CA LEU A 117 3.20 -17.69 -17.50
C LEU A 117 2.98 -18.73 -18.59
N ALA A 118 3.63 -19.88 -18.49
CA ALA A 118 3.44 -20.96 -19.44
C ALA A 118 3.23 -22.31 -18.73
N SER A 119 2.38 -23.14 -19.34
CA SER A 119 2.17 -24.55 -19.02
C SER A 119 2.37 -25.39 -20.28
N ALA A 120 2.08 -26.68 -20.23
CA ALA A 120 2.10 -27.53 -21.42
C ALA A 120 0.99 -27.18 -22.44
N GLU A 121 -0.10 -26.53 -21.98
CA GLU A 121 -1.30 -26.28 -22.77
C GLU A 121 -1.43 -24.85 -23.26
N ARG A 122 -0.84 -23.89 -22.54
CA ARG A 122 -1.03 -22.45 -22.85
C ARG A 122 0.13 -21.59 -22.37
N GLU A 123 0.25 -20.45 -23.00
CA GLU A 123 1.08 -19.34 -22.58
C GLU A 123 0.23 -18.06 -22.50
N MET A 124 0.44 -17.26 -21.50
CA MET A 124 -0.22 -15.96 -21.34
C MET A 124 0.78 -14.90 -20.88
N THR A 125 0.61 -13.70 -21.45
CA THR A 125 1.39 -12.51 -21.09
C THR A 125 0.54 -11.48 -20.38
N PHE A 126 1.15 -10.82 -19.39
CA PHE A 126 0.50 -9.79 -18.59
C PHE A 126 1.42 -8.58 -18.45
N THR A 127 0.87 -7.38 -18.49
CA THR A 127 1.59 -6.18 -18.06
C THR A 127 1.00 -5.71 -16.75
N GLY A 128 1.80 -5.68 -15.71
CA GLY A 128 1.41 -5.25 -14.37
C GLY A 128 2.24 -4.05 -13.90
N VAL A 129 1.60 -3.16 -13.14
CA VAL A 129 2.23 -1.99 -12.53
C VAL A 129 1.92 -2.00 -11.05
N SER A 130 2.95 -1.88 -10.21
CA SER A 130 2.77 -1.56 -8.81
C SER A 130 2.74 -0.04 -8.63
N GLU A 131 1.65 0.46 -8.04
CA GLU A 131 1.38 1.91 -7.95
C GLU A 131 1.83 2.52 -6.61
N GLY A 132 2.38 1.71 -5.70
CA GLY A 132 2.75 2.15 -4.34
C GLY A 132 1.60 2.01 -3.33
N GLY A 133 1.91 2.06 -2.02
CA GLY A 133 0.91 1.79 -0.98
C GLY A 133 0.32 0.37 -1.02
N GLY A 134 0.86 -0.53 -1.83
CA GLY A 134 0.29 -1.84 -2.11
C GLY A 134 -0.78 -1.85 -3.21
N ALA A 135 -1.13 -0.69 -3.76
CA ALA A 135 -1.98 -0.61 -4.95
C ALA A 135 -1.25 -1.13 -6.18
N PHE A 136 -2.01 -1.75 -7.07
CA PHE A 136 -1.48 -2.33 -8.31
C PHE A 136 -2.51 -2.29 -9.42
N ARG A 137 -2.06 -2.53 -10.65
CA ARG A 137 -2.93 -2.64 -11.82
C ARG A 137 -2.35 -3.62 -12.83
N ILE A 138 -3.19 -4.51 -13.36
CA ILE A 138 -2.88 -5.22 -14.60
C ILE A 138 -3.41 -4.38 -15.76
N GLU A 139 -2.50 -3.95 -16.62
CA GLU A 139 -2.80 -3.06 -17.75
C GLU A 139 -3.08 -3.81 -19.05
N ARG A 140 -2.53 -5.02 -19.17
CA ARG A 140 -2.75 -5.86 -20.36
C ARG A 140 -2.84 -7.33 -19.97
N VAL A 141 -3.67 -8.06 -20.70
CA VAL A 141 -3.76 -9.52 -20.68
C VAL A 141 -3.71 -9.99 -22.13
N ASN A 142 -2.69 -10.76 -22.53
CA ASN A 142 -2.43 -11.19 -23.92
C ASN A 142 -2.53 -10.03 -24.92
N GLY A 143 -1.90 -8.89 -24.61
CA GLY A 143 -1.93 -7.70 -25.43
C GLY A 143 -3.24 -6.89 -25.37
N CYS A 144 -4.35 -7.43 -24.83
CA CYS A 144 -5.61 -6.70 -24.66
C CYS A 144 -5.49 -5.67 -23.53
N PRO A 145 -5.71 -4.38 -23.79
CA PRO A 145 -5.71 -3.36 -22.75
C PRO A 145 -6.79 -3.61 -21.69
N THR A 146 -6.46 -3.39 -20.42
CA THR A 146 -7.41 -3.51 -19.30
C THR A 146 -6.99 -2.61 -18.14
N SER A 147 -7.69 -2.69 -16.99
CA SER A 147 -7.32 -1.99 -15.76
C SER A 147 -7.84 -2.78 -14.56
N LEU A 148 -7.26 -3.96 -14.31
CA LEU A 148 -7.66 -4.83 -13.20
C LEU A 148 -6.91 -4.41 -11.95
N ARG A 149 -7.64 -4.10 -10.88
CA ARG A 149 -7.10 -3.60 -9.61
C ARG A 149 -7.39 -4.51 -8.42
N GLY A 150 -8.23 -5.53 -8.62
CA GLY A 150 -8.65 -6.43 -7.55
C GLY A 150 -9.50 -5.75 -6.47
N ASP A 151 -10.24 -4.72 -6.81
CA ASP A 151 -11.09 -3.94 -5.91
C ASP A 151 -12.58 -4.29 -6.02
N CYS A 152 -12.94 -5.16 -6.94
CA CYS A 152 -14.30 -5.67 -7.14
C CYS A 152 -14.28 -7.12 -7.65
N TRP A 153 -15.45 -7.71 -7.77
CA TRP A 153 -15.61 -8.97 -8.51
C TRP A 153 -15.46 -8.73 -10.00
N GLU A 154 -14.72 -9.60 -10.67
CA GLU A 154 -14.43 -9.49 -12.09
C GLU A 154 -14.81 -10.79 -12.79
N LEU A 155 -15.52 -10.70 -13.92
CA LEU A 155 -15.60 -11.80 -14.88
C LEU A 155 -14.80 -11.39 -16.12
N LEU A 156 -13.82 -12.20 -16.48
CA LEU A 156 -13.04 -12.08 -17.69
C LEU A 156 -13.43 -13.19 -18.67
N LEU A 157 -13.78 -12.81 -19.90
CA LEU A 157 -13.97 -13.72 -21.01
C LEU A 157 -12.90 -13.39 -22.07
N LEU A 158 -11.89 -14.27 -22.16
CA LEU A 158 -10.82 -14.15 -23.15
C LEU A 158 -11.23 -14.95 -24.39
N CYS A 159 -11.55 -14.23 -25.45
CA CYS A 159 -12.05 -14.79 -26.70
C CYS A 159 -11.01 -14.70 -27.80
N GLY A 160 -11.09 -15.57 -28.80
CA GLY A 160 -10.25 -15.49 -29.97
C GLY A 160 -10.37 -14.17 -30.74
N PRO A 161 -9.48 -13.93 -31.71
CA PRO A 161 -9.50 -12.69 -32.49
C PRO A 161 -10.85 -12.47 -33.20
N GLY A 162 -11.30 -11.20 -33.21
CA GLY A 162 -12.49 -10.81 -33.98
C GLY A 162 -13.85 -11.01 -33.30
N VAL A 163 -13.87 -11.53 -32.07
CA VAL A 163 -15.13 -11.64 -31.30
C VAL A 163 -15.62 -10.25 -30.89
N THR A 164 -16.78 -9.87 -31.37
CA THR A 164 -17.47 -8.63 -30.99
C THR A 164 -18.73 -8.98 -30.21
N PRO A 165 -18.94 -8.44 -28.98
CA PRO A 165 -20.12 -8.74 -28.20
C PRO A 165 -21.40 -8.34 -28.93
N GLY A 166 -22.30 -9.29 -29.21
CA GLY A 166 -23.62 -9.04 -29.73
C GLY A 166 -24.52 -8.30 -28.75
N GLY A 167 -25.69 -7.83 -29.19
CA GLY A 167 -26.62 -7.09 -28.34
C GLY A 167 -27.09 -7.89 -27.12
N GLU A 168 -27.36 -9.18 -27.29
CA GLU A 168 -27.80 -10.07 -26.20
C GLU A 168 -26.70 -10.27 -25.14
N LEU A 169 -25.45 -10.51 -25.56
CA LEU A 169 -24.30 -10.61 -24.65
C LEU A 169 -24.09 -9.31 -23.86
N ARG A 170 -24.21 -8.16 -24.54
CA ARG A 170 -24.10 -6.86 -23.88
C ARG A 170 -25.18 -6.64 -22.84
N ALA A 171 -26.45 -6.95 -23.19
CA ALA A 171 -27.58 -6.79 -22.27
C ALA A 171 -27.44 -7.71 -21.05
N ALA A 172 -27.09 -8.99 -21.24
CA ALA A 172 -26.86 -9.93 -20.16
C ALA A 172 -25.70 -9.48 -19.24
N ALA A 173 -24.58 -9.06 -19.80
CA ALA A 173 -23.42 -8.61 -19.05
C ALA A 173 -23.70 -7.30 -18.26
N GLN A 174 -24.44 -6.36 -18.85
CA GLN A 174 -24.83 -5.10 -18.18
C GLN A 174 -25.76 -5.34 -16.99
N GLY A 175 -26.54 -6.41 -16.99
CA GLY A 175 -27.35 -6.81 -15.85
C GLY A 175 -26.56 -7.28 -14.64
N LEU A 176 -25.28 -7.69 -14.83
CA LEU A 176 -24.38 -8.14 -13.78
C LEU A 176 -23.43 -7.02 -13.29
N GLY A 177 -23.20 -6.01 -14.10
CA GLY A 177 -22.28 -4.93 -13.77
C GLY A 177 -21.79 -4.18 -15.01
N ARG A 178 -20.64 -3.52 -14.86
CA ARG A 178 -20.06 -2.72 -15.93
C ARG A 178 -19.29 -3.58 -16.94
N LEU A 179 -19.77 -3.63 -18.18
CA LEU A 179 -19.07 -4.31 -19.28
C LEU A 179 -18.07 -3.38 -19.96
N THR A 180 -16.85 -3.86 -20.14
CA THR A 180 -15.85 -3.30 -21.07
C THR A 180 -15.38 -4.38 -22.04
N CYS A 181 -15.03 -3.97 -23.26
CA CYS A 181 -14.53 -4.85 -24.30
C CYS A 181 -13.33 -4.21 -24.97
N THR A 182 -12.21 -4.93 -24.99
CA THR A 182 -10.95 -4.47 -25.59
C THR A 182 -10.38 -5.55 -26.50
N ALA A 183 -9.74 -5.15 -27.60
CA ALA A 183 -9.06 -6.05 -28.51
C ALA A 183 -7.54 -5.85 -28.42
N GLY A 184 -6.79 -6.92 -28.63
CA GLY A 184 -5.33 -6.96 -28.66
C GLY A 184 -4.84 -8.04 -29.62
N GLU A 185 -3.54 -8.23 -29.66
CA GLU A 185 -2.90 -9.24 -30.55
C GLU A 185 -3.36 -10.67 -30.22
N GLY A 186 -3.60 -10.97 -28.94
CA GLY A 186 -4.05 -12.29 -28.48
C GLY A 186 -5.55 -12.55 -28.55
N GLY A 187 -6.36 -11.59 -29.04
CA GLY A 187 -7.81 -11.76 -29.16
C GLY A 187 -8.63 -10.59 -28.60
N THR A 188 -9.78 -10.90 -28.03
CA THR A 188 -10.69 -9.93 -27.40
C THR A 188 -10.91 -10.28 -25.95
N LEU A 189 -10.78 -9.29 -25.07
CA LEU A 189 -11.08 -9.39 -23.65
C LEU A 189 -12.40 -8.67 -23.36
N LEU A 190 -13.41 -9.43 -22.92
CA LEU A 190 -14.60 -8.88 -22.30
C LEU A 190 -14.43 -8.96 -20.79
N ARG A 191 -14.74 -7.85 -20.12
CA ARG A 191 -14.61 -7.71 -18.67
C ARG A 191 -15.92 -7.18 -18.10
N VAL A 192 -16.47 -7.88 -17.12
CA VAL A 192 -17.61 -7.43 -16.31
C VAL A 192 -17.14 -7.16 -14.90
N GLN A 193 -17.32 -5.93 -14.42
CA GLN A 193 -17.03 -5.52 -13.05
C GLN A 193 -18.32 -5.52 -12.24
N SER A 194 -18.32 -6.19 -11.08
CA SER A 194 -19.46 -6.29 -10.21
C SER A 194 -19.10 -6.00 -8.74
N ALA A 195 -20.00 -5.32 -8.04
CA ALA A 195 -19.91 -5.16 -6.58
C ALA A 195 -20.27 -6.43 -5.80
N ARG A 196 -20.81 -7.44 -6.47
CA ARG A 196 -21.31 -8.69 -5.87
C ARG A 196 -20.69 -9.90 -6.57
N PRO A 197 -20.64 -11.07 -5.90
CA PRO A 197 -20.27 -12.33 -6.54
C PRO A 197 -21.08 -12.58 -7.81
N ILE A 198 -20.41 -13.03 -8.87
CA ILE A 198 -21.07 -13.34 -10.15
C ILE A 198 -21.50 -14.81 -10.12
N PRO A 199 -22.80 -15.13 -10.26
CA PRO A 199 -23.29 -16.50 -10.21
C PRO A 199 -22.75 -17.38 -11.35
N GLU A 200 -22.48 -18.66 -11.07
CA GLU A 200 -21.95 -19.61 -12.06
C GLU A 200 -22.88 -19.78 -13.27
N GLU A 201 -24.19 -19.74 -13.05
CA GLU A 201 -25.21 -19.81 -14.12
C GLU A 201 -25.08 -18.65 -15.10
N GLU A 202 -24.80 -17.43 -14.61
CA GLU A 202 -24.60 -16.27 -15.47
C GLU A 202 -23.26 -16.34 -16.22
N VAL A 203 -22.23 -16.88 -15.57
CA VAL A 203 -20.94 -17.16 -16.25
C VAL A 203 -21.15 -18.12 -17.41
N ALA A 204 -21.86 -19.24 -17.17
CA ALA A 204 -22.16 -20.23 -18.21
C ALA A 204 -23.01 -19.64 -19.34
N ARG A 205 -24.00 -18.81 -19.03
CA ARG A 205 -24.83 -18.08 -20.01
C ARG A 205 -23.99 -17.15 -20.88
N LEU A 206 -23.12 -16.34 -20.27
CA LEU A 206 -22.26 -15.42 -21.03
C LEU A 206 -21.22 -16.16 -21.88
N CYS A 207 -20.68 -17.28 -21.41
CA CYS A 207 -19.81 -18.15 -22.21
C CYS A 207 -20.53 -18.73 -23.42
N ALA A 208 -21.77 -19.19 -23.27
CA ALA A 208 -22.57 -19.70 -24.39
C ALA A 208 -22.84 -18.64 -25.45
N LEU A 209 -23.10 -17.39 -25.04
CA LEU A 209 -23.29 -16.25 -25.94
C LEU A 209 -21.98 -15.77 -26.60
N CYS A 210 -20.85 -16.03 -25.97
CA CYS A 210 -19.53 -15.62 -26.46
C CYS A 210 -18.89 -16.65 -27.41
N GLY A 211 -19.38 -17.89 -27.39
CA GLY A 211 -18.77 -19.02 -28.08
C GLY A 211 -17.54 -19.55 -27.35
N SER A 212 -16.47 -19.91 -28.07
CA SER A 212 -15.25 -20.41 -27.46
C SER A 212 -14.49 -19.28 -26.74
N CYS A 213 -14.44 -19.35 -25.41
CA CYS A 213 -13.69 -18.38 -24.58
C CYS A 213 -13.12 -19.07 -23.33
N LEU A 214 -12.07 -18.47 -22.81
CA LEU A 214 -11.54 -18.81 -21.48
C LEU A 214 -12.20 -17.86 -20.46
N ALA A 215 -13.09 -18.40 -19.62
CA ALA A 215 -13.74 -17.62 -18.56
C ALA A 215 -12.94 -17.67 -17.24
N ARG A 216 -12.89 -16.54 -16.56
CA ARG A 216 -12.32 -16.42 -15.20
C ARG A 216 -13.15 -15.51 -14.34
N VAL A 217 -13.58 -16.01 -13.19
CA VAL A 217 -14.19 -15.20 -12.12
C VAL A 217 -13.10 -14.92 -11.08
N LEU A 218 -12.88 -13.66 -10.82
CA LEU A 218 -11.84 -13.19 -9.90
C LEU A 218 -12.52 -12.53 -8.70
N PRO A 219 -12.33 -13.05 -7.49
CA PRO A 219 -12.76 -12.36 -6.29
C PRO A 219 -11.89 -11.13 -6.03
N PRO A 220 -12.39 -10.15 -5.28
CA PRO A 220 -11.59 -8.99 -4.89
C PRO A 220 -10.40 -9.38 -4.03
N GLU A 221 -9.29 -8.70 -4.24
CA GLU A 221 -8.06 -8.77 -3.42
C GLU A 221 -8.06 -7.70 -2.30
N SER A 222 -8.88 -6.67 -2.46
CA SER A 222 -9.04 -5.60 -1.47
C SER A 222 -10.05 -6.01 -0.38
N PRO A 223 -9.84 -5.63 0.89
CA PRO A 223 -10.74 -6.00 1.98
C PRO A 223 -12.11 -5.32 1.88
N VAL A 224 -12.17 -4.13 1.31
CA VAL A 224 -13.41 -3.39 1.13
C VAL A 224 -13.79 -3.37 -0.35
N VAL A 225 -14.96 -3.90 -0.64
CA VAL A 225 -15.64 -3.77 -1.95
C VAL A 225 -16.72 -2.72 -1.82
N PHE A 226 -16.69 -1.74 -2.71
CA PHE A 226 -17.68 -0.67 -2.67
C PHE A 226 -19.06 -1.17 -3.08
N VAL A 227 -20.08 -0.79 -2.31
CA VAL A 227 -21.46 -1.07 -2.69
C VAL A 227 -21.84 -0.27 -3.94
N GLU A 228 -22.81 -0.78 -4.69
CA GLU A 228 -23.28 -0.12 -5.91
C GLU A 228 -23.82 1.29 -5.60
N GLY A 229 -23.33 2.29 -6.33
CA GLY A 229 -23.72 3.68 -6.12
C GLY A 229 -23.15 4.33 -4.85
N ALA A 230 -22.15 3.71 -4.22
CA ALA A 230 -21.49 4.23 -3.02
C ALA A 230 -21.10 5.71 -3.16
N LYS A 231 -21.47 6.51 -2.17
CA LYS A 231 -21.07 7.91 -2.05
C LYS A 231 -20.77 8.22 -0.58
N PRO A 232 -19.53 8.62 -0.27
CA PRO A 232 -19.21 9.01 1.10
C PRO A 232 -19.89 10.34 1.45
N PRO A 233 -20.11 10.62 2.75
CA PRO A 233 -20.80 11.81 3.21
C PRO A 233 -20.01 13.12 2.99
N PHE A 234 -18.73 13.01 2.67
CA PHE A 234 -17.81 14.09 2.34
C PHE A 234 -16.63 13.52 1.55
N THR A 235 -15.99 14.33 0.72
CA THR A 235 -14.86 13.93 -0.14
C THR A 235 -13.61 14.80 0.06
N ALA A 236 -13.77 15.95 0.72
CA ALA A 236 -12.72 16.92 0.97
C ALA A 236 -12.65 17.29 2.45
N PRO A 237 -11.46 17.73 2.94
CA PRO A 237 -11.28 18.18 4.32
C PRO A 237 -12.29 19.24 4.76
N ALA A 238 -12.59 20.24 3.93
CA ALA A 238 -13.56 21.29 4.24
C ALA A 238 -14.99 20.74 4.45
N GLU A 239 -15.41 19.77 3.60
CA GLU A 239 -16.69 19.09 3.73
C GLU A 239 -16.75 18.24 5.00
N PHE A 240 -15.66 17.53 5.33
CA PHE A 240 -15.53 16.75 6.57
C PHE A 240 -15.66 17.61 7.80
N ILE A 241 -14.96 18.75 7.85
CA ILE A 241 -15.03 19.71 8.97
C ILE A 241 -16.48 20.20 9.16
N ALA A 242 -17.14 20.60 8.07
CA ALA A 242 -18.53 21.06 8.12
C ALA A 242 -19.49 19.94 8.56
N TRP A 243 -19.30 18.73 8.03
CA TRP A 243 -20.11 17.56 8.35
C TRP A 243 -19.99 17.15 9.83
N GLN A 244 -18.77 17.09 10.35
CA GLN A 244 -18.47 16.74 11.74
C GLN A 244 -19.03 17.79 12.71
N ARG A 245 -18.80 19.07 12.43
CA ARG A 245 -19.28 20.18 13.26
C ARG A 245 -20.82 20.25 13.32
N THR A 246 -21.50 20.05 12.18
CA THR A 246 -22.96 20.07 12.11
C THR A 246 -23.61 18.94 12.92
N ARG A 247 -22.95 17.80 13.05
CA ARG A 247 -23.46 16.62 13.76
C ARG A 247 -22.97 16.50 15.20
N ASP A 248 -21.99 17.28 15.57
CA ASP A 248 -21.36 17.28 16.91
C ASP A 248 -20.95 15.84 17.33
N VAL A 249 -20.26 15.14 16.45
CA VAL A 249 -19.83 13.76 16.67
C VAL A 249 -18.31 13.68 16.84
N PRO A 250 -17.81 12.70 17.60
CA PRO A 250 -16.37 12.42 17.68
C PRO A 250 -15.79 12.09 16.29
N LEU A 251 -14.51 12.42 16.06
CA LEU A 251 -13.84 12.27 14.76
C LEU A 251 -13.90 10.83 14.24
N TRP A 252 -13.75 9.83 15.10
CA TRP A 252 -13.79 8.42 14.72
C TRP A 252 -15.16 8.00 14.16
N ARG A 253 -16.27 8.61 14.61
CA ARG A 253 -17.60 8.36 14.03
C ARG A 253 -17.74 8.93 12.63
N ALA A 254 -17.13 10.08 12.37
CA ALA A 254 -17.08 10.61 11.01
C ALA A 254 -16.27 9.67 10.08
N ALA A 255 -15.15 9.13 10.57
CA ALA A 255 -14.36 8.13 9.83
C ALA A 255 -15.16 6.83 9.59
N ALA A 256 -15.88 6.34 10.61
CA ALA A 256 -16.74 5.16 10.47
C ALA A 256 -17.90 5.41 9.49
N ALA A 257 -18.54 6.60 9.53
CA ALA A 257 -19.58 6.96 8.59
C ALA A 257 -19.08 7.06 7.14
N TYR A 258 -17.85 7.56 6.95
CA TYR A 258 -17.20 7.61 5.64
C TYR A 258 -17.02 6.21 5.06
N GLU A 259 -16.36 5.32 5.81
CA GLU A 259 -16.05 3.97 5.35
C GLU A 259 -17.31 3.10 5.22
N GLY A 260 -18.25 3.23 6.16
CA GLY A 260 -19.54 2.54 6.10
C GLY A 260 -20.37 2.90 4.88
N ALA A 261 -20.33 4.16 4.44
CA ALA A 261 -21.01 4.61 3.22
C ALA A 261 -20.41 3.99 1.93
N LEU A 262 -19.11 3.68 1.93
CA LEU A 262 -18.46 3.02 0.80
C LEU A 262 -18.66 1.49 0.83
N SER A 263 -18.48 0.89 1.99
CA SER A 263 -18.47 -0.57 2.17
C SER A 263 -19.86 -1.19 2.39
N GLY A 264 -20.83 -0.39 2.84
CA GLY A 264 -22.10 -0.88 3.37
C GLY A 264 -21.99 -1.47 4.78
N TRP A 265 -20.85 -1.32 5.45
CA TRP A 265 -20.61 -1.83 6.80
C TRP A 265 -21.27 -0.95 7.86
N THR A 266 -21.70 -1.57 8.96
CA THR A 266 -22.14 -0.85 10.16
C THR A 266 -20.94 -0.23 10.89
N GLU A 267 -21.18 0.74 11.78
CA GLU A 267 -20.15 1.34 12.65
C GLU A 267 -19.38 0.26 13.42
N GLU A 268 -20.09 -0.76 13.94
CA GLU A 268 -19.50 -1.88 14.66
C GLU A 268 -18.55 -2.72 13.77
N GLN A 269 -18.95 -3.00 12.53
CA GLN A 269 -18.12 -3.74 11.57
C GLN A 269 -16.87 -2.96 11.18
N VAL A 270 -16.99 -1.64 10.99
CA VAL A 270 -15.84 -0.76 10.71
C VAL A 270 -14.85 -0.77 11.89
N LEU A 271 -15.35 -0.63 13.12
CA LEU A 271 -14.52 -0.69 14.34
C LEU A 271 -13.89 -2.07 14.52
N HIS A 272 -14.63 -3.14 14.28
CA HIS A 272 -14.10 -4.50 14.38
C HIS A 272 -12.95 -4.73 13.38
N TYR A 273 -13.10 -4.25 12.15
CA TYR A 273 -12.02 -4.35 11.16
C TYR A 273 -10.80 -3.50 11.55
N ALA A 274 -11.03 -2.26 12.04
CA ALA A 274 -9.97 -1.38 12.55
C ALA A 274 -9.22 -2.02 13.74
N ASP A 275 -9.92 -2.72 14.62
CA ASP A 275 -9.35 -3.49 15.74
C ASP A 275 -8.42 -4.60 15.24
N GLY A 276 -8.81 -5.32 14.20
CA GLY A 276 -7.97 -6.31 13.51
C GLY A 276 -6.69 -5.71 12.92
N VAL A 277 -6.81 -4.54 12.29
CA VAL A 277 -5.66 -3.77 11.77
C VAL A 277 -4.73 -3.34 12.92
N PHE A 278 -5.30 -2.79 14.01
CA PHE A 278 -4.53 -2.38 15.18
C PHE A 278 -3.83 -3.57 15.86
N SER A 279 -4.47 -4.74 15.91
CA SER A 279 -3.84 -5.98 16.38
C SER A 279 -2.60 -6.37 15.56
N CYS A 280 -2.59 -6.10 14.25
CA CYS A 280 -1.40 -6.29 13.42
C CYS A 280 -0.30 -5.26 13.76
N VAL A 281 -0.69 -4.01 14.03
CA VAL A 281 0.23 -2.96 14.49
C VAL A 281 0.92 -3.37 15.80
N GLU A 282 0.16 -3.81 16.80
CA GLU A 282 0.70 -4.25 18.09
C GLU A 282 1.66 -5.44 17.93
N ARG A 283 1.25 -6.45 17.15
CA ARG A 283 2.10 -7.62 16.88
C ARG A 283 3.39 -7.24 16.17
N SER A 284 3.35 -6.34 15.19
CA SER A 284 4.55 -5.94 14.46
C SER A 284 5.54 -5.19 15.35
N ALA A 285 5.05 -4.28 16.21
CA ALA A 285 5.89 -3.58 17.19
C ALA A 285 6.51 -4.54 18.21
N ALA A 286 5.72 -5.48 18.75
CA ALA A 286 6.20 -6.47 19.70
C ALA A 286 7.22 -7.44 19.08
N ALA A 287 6.97 -7.88 17.84
CA ALA A 287 7.87 -8.78 17.11
C ALA A 287 9.21 -8.11 16.78
N GLY A 288 9.21 -6.80 16.48
CA GLY A 288 10.43 -6.03 16.24
C GLY A 288 11.36 -5.90 17.45
N LEU A 289 10.86 -6.16 18.65
CA LEU A 289 11.67 -6.18 19.87
C LEU A 289 12.28 -7.55 20.17
N GLN A 290 11.92 -8.60 19.42
CA GLN A 290 12.42 -9.94 19.68
C GLN A 290 13.87 -10.10 19.20
N PRO A 291 14.68 -10.90 19.90
CA PRO A 291 16.03 -11.22 19.46
C PRO A 291 16.02 -12.09 18.18
N GLY A 292 17.10 -12.02 17.42
CA GLY A 292 17.31 -12.92 16.26
C GLY A 292 16.68 -12.46 14.96
N LEU A 293 16.21 -11.21 14.86
CA LEU A 293 15.79 -10.66 13.58
C LEU A 293 16.98 -10.56 12.61
N ASP A 294 16.80 -11.05 11.39
CA ASP A 294 17.72 -10.85 10.29
C ASP A 294 17.16 -9.80 9.33
N LEU A 295 17.77 -8.63 9.31
CA LEU A 295 17.36 -7.54 8.43
C LEU A 295 17.87 -7.72 6.99
N ALA A 296 18.73 -8.71 6.75
CA ALA A 296 19.39 -8.99 5.46
C ALA A 296 19.95 -7.71 4.79
N GLY A 297 20.45 -6.77 5.61
CA GLY A 297 20.82 -5.44 5.15
C GLY A 297 22.16 -4.92 5.67
N ILE A 298 22.27 -3.60 5.77
CA ILE A 298 23.48 -2.89 6.19
C ILE A 298 23.52 -2.56 7.68
N VAL A 299 22.38 -2.59 8.37
CA VAL A 299 22.30 -2.32 9.80
C VAL A 299 21.85 -3.57 10.56
N SER A 300 22.28 -3.66 11.82
CA SER A 300 21.83 -4.70 12.74
C SER A 300 20.58 -4.25 13.49
N PRO A 301 19.70 -5.17 13.95
CA PRO A 301 18.54 -4.81 14.76
C PRO A 301 18.97 -4.19 16.08
N ARG A 302 18.35 -3.07 16.44
CA ARG A 302 18.65 -2.26 17.63
C ARG A 302 17.41 -1.82 18.39
N ALA A 303 16.20 -2.14 17.91
CA ALA A 303 14.96 -1.65 18.50
C ALA A 303 14.84 -1.98 20.00
N ALA A 304 15.19 -3.19 20.41
CA ALA A 304 15.16 -3.58 21.82
C ALA A 304 16.14 -2.76 22.68
N GLN A 305 17.39 -2.55 22.19
CA GLN A 305 18.40 -1.73 22.85
C GLN A 305 17.96 -0.26 22.95
N VAL A 306 17.45 0.31 21.86
CA VAL A 306 16.94 1.69 21.80
C VAL A 306 15.77 1.87 22.75
N THR A 307 14.81 0.92 22.78
CA THR A 307 13.68 0.94 23.71
C THR A 307 14.13 0.96 25.17
N GLY A 308 15.13 0.14 25.53
CA GLY A 308 15.71 0.13 26.87
C GLY A 308 16.40 1.45 27.24
N ALA A 309 17.14 2.05 26.29
CA ALA A 309 17.81 3.32 26.51
C ALA A 309 16.83 4.50 26.69
N PHE A 310 15.79 4.58 25.86
CA PHE A 310 14.74 5.60 25.95
C PHE A 310 13.95 5.48 27.27
N GLY A 311 13.68 4.25 27.75
CA GLY A 311 13.02 4.01 29.03
C GLY A 311 13.91 4.23 30.27
N GLY A 312 15.23 4.37 30.09
CA GLY A 312 16.22 4.42 31.19
C GLY A 312 16.38 5.79 31.88
N GLY A 313 15.71 6.84 31.41
CA GLY A 313 15.73 8.18 32.03
C GLY A 313 17.05 8.96 31.92
N THR A 314 18.01 8.48 31.13
CA THR A 314 19.32 9.14 30.93
C THR A 314 19.39 9.97 29.65
N LEU A 315 18.40 9.85 28.78
CA LEU A 315 18.29 10.59 27.52
C LEU A 315 17.40 11.83 27.67
N LEU A 316 17.41 12.70 26.67
CA LEU A 316 16.53 13.87 26.63
C LEU A 316 15.05 13.40 26.64
N PRO A 317 14.19 13.94 27.51
CA PRO A 317 12.77 13.60 27.53
C PRO A 317 12.07 14.17 26.30
N LEU A 318 11.33 13.31 25.59
CA LEU A 318 10.60 13.65 24.36
C LEU A 318 9.09 13.43 24.49
N GLY A 319 8.59 13.10 25.69
CA GLY A 319 7.18 12.83 25.96
C GLY A 319 6.66 11.60 25.21
N VAL A 320 5.66 11.75 24.35
CA VAL A 320 5.10 10.64 23.55
C VAL A 320 6.19 9.92 22.74
N ALA A 321 7.18 10.66 22.24
CA ALA A 321 8.23 10.08 21.40
C ALA A 321 9.24 9.22 22.20
N ASP A 322 9.29 9.31 23.54
CA ASP A 322 10.10 8.40 24.37
C ASP A 322 9.69 6.93 24.20
N PHE A 323 8.41 6.71 23.97
CA PHE A 323 7.84 5.38 23.74
C PHE A 323 7.58 5.13 22.24
N GLY A 324 7.18 6.17 21.54
CA GLY A 324 6.72 6.07 20.14
C GLY A 324 7.85 5.90 19.14
N ALA A 325 8.97 6.62 19.29
CA ALA A 325 10.08 6.51 18.36
C ALA A 325 10.75 5.11 18.40
N PRO A 326 11.00 4.49 19.57
CA PRO A 326 11.44 3.10 19.63
C PRO A 326 10.43 2.11 19.05
N ALA A 327 9.12 2.31 19.27
CA ALA A 327 8.08 1.47 18.69
C ALA A 327 8.05 1.58 17.15
N ALA A 328 8.23 2.79 16.60
CA ALA A 328 8.37 2.98 15.15
C ALA A 328 9.59 2.23 14.59
N LEU A 329 10.72 2.28 15.28
CA LEU A 329 11.92 1.52 14.90
C LEU A 329 11.65 0.01 14.93
N ALA A 330 10.99 -0.50 15.97
CA ALA A 330 10.66 -1.92 16.08
C ALA A 330 9.80 -2.41 14.90
N VAL A 331 8.77 -1.66 14.52
CA VAL A 331 7.96 -1.97 13.33
C VAL A 331 8.82 -1.99 12.07
N MET A 332 9.72 -1.03 11.89
CA MET A 332 10.58 -0.94 10.70
C MET A 332 11.62 -2.04 10.66
N GLU A 333 12.20 -2.45 11.77
CA GLU A 333 13.12 -3.60 11.83
C GLU A 333 12.39 -4.91 11.51
N TYR A 334 11.20 -5.12 12.09
CA TYR A 334 10.37 -6.28 11.77
C TYR A 334 9.95 -6.30 10.29
N SER A 335 9.59 -5.16 9.73
CA SER A 335 9.31 -4.98 8.30
C SER A 335 10.51 -5.42 7.43
N ASN A 336 11.72 -5.00 7.78
CA ASN A 336 12.93 -5.35 7.03
C ASN A 336 13.35 -6.81 7.20
N ALA A 337 12.94 -7.46 8.28
CA ALA A 337 13.03 -8.91 8.44
C ALA A 337 11.94 -9.67 7.67
N SER A 338 11.20 -9.01 6.77
CA SER A 338 10.06 -9.55 6.04
C SER A 338 8.89 -9.97 6.94
N GLY A 339 8.79 -9.37 8.11
CA GLY A 339 7.65 -9.55 9.02
C GLY A 339 6.38 -8.90 8.47
N THR A 340 5.24 -9.40 8.92
CA THR A 340 3.92 -8.89 8.51
C THR A 340 3.62 -7.55 9.19
N ILE A 341 3.42 -6.52 8.39
CA ILE A 341 3.11 -5.15 8.81
C ILE A 341 1.82 -4.65 8.14
N VAL A 342 1.34 -3.52 8.58
CA VAL A 342 0.31 -2.73 7.86
C VAL A 342 0.99 -1.59 7.11
N CYS A 343 0.72 -1.43 5.82
CA CYS A 343 1.14 -0.23 5.09
C CYS A 343 0.33 0.98 5.57
N ILE A 344 0.99 2.04 6.07
CA ILE A 344 0.33 3.25 6.59
C ILE A 344 1.13 4.51 6.20
N PRO A 345 0.85 5.16 5.08
CA PRO A 345 0.16 4.63 3.92
C PRO A 345 1.05 3.70 3.07
N THR A 346 2.35 3.58 3.36
CA THR A 346 3.30 2.73 2.64
C THR A 346 4.09 1.83 3.59
N GLY A 347 4.76 0.79 3.06
CA GLY A 347 5.67 -0.06 3.83
C GLY A 347 6.86 0.71 4.41
N GLY A 348 7.39 1.69 3.65
CA GLY A 348 8.51 2.53 4.08
C GLY A 348 8.21 3.51 5.21
N ALA A 349 6.92 3.80 5.46
CA ALA A 349 6.46 4.69 6.53
C ALA A 349 5.61 3.97 7.59
N SER A 350 5.57 2.63 7.56
CA SER A 350 4.71 1.81 8.41
C SER A 350 4.97 1.92 9.92
N GLY A 351 6.05 2.55 10.33
CA GLY A 351 6.39 2.77 11.74
C GLY A 351 5.79 4.03 12.37
N VAL A 352 5.48 5.07 11.57
CA VAL A 352 5.13 6.41 12.11
C VAL A 352 3.82 6.40 12.89
N VAL A 353 2.70 5.98 12.26
CA VAL A 353 1.38 5.95 12.93
C VAL A 353 1.35 4.94 14.07
N PRO A 354 1.85 3.69 13.91
CA PRO A 354 2.00 2.77 15.02
C PRO A 354 2.79 3.37 16.19
N GLY A 355 3.96 3.94 15.92
CA GLY A 355 4.79 4.57 16.94
C GLY A 355 4.06 5.68 17.67
N ALA A 356 3.41 6.60 16.95
CA ALA A 356 2.70 7.72 17.55
C ALA A 356 1.55 7.25 18.47
N LEU A 357 0.71 6.32 17.99
CA LEU A 357 -0.45 5.85 18.76
C LEU A 357 -0.04 4.99 19.97
N LEU A 358 0.90 4.04 19.77
CA LEU A 358 1.42 3.22 20.88
C LEU A 358 2.16 4.09 21.91
N GLY A 359 2.92 5.09 21.43
CA GLY A 359 3.61 6.05 22.28
C GLY A 359 2.65 6.89 23.11
N ALA A 360 1.58 7.41 22.50
CA ALA A 360 0.53 8.16 23.17
C ALA A 360 -0.22 7.28 24.19
N GLY A 361 -0.60 6.07 23.81
CA GLY A 361 -1.25 5.10 24.68
C GLY A 361 -0.47 4.88 25.96
N ARG A 362 0.85 4.68 25.83
CA ARG A 362 1.73 4.46 26.98
C ARG A 362 1.97 5.73 27.82
N ALA A 363 2.21 6.88 27.15
CA ALA A 363 2.50 8.13 27.84
C ALA A 363 1.29 8.70 28.59
N MET A 364 0.08 8.50 28.06
CA MET A 364 -1.16 9.06 28.58
C MET A 364 -2.03 8.04 29.34
N GLY A 365 -1.67 6.75 29.33
CA GLY A 365 -2.44 5.69 30.00
C GLY A 365 -3.78 5.41 29.33
N LEU A 366 -3.86 5.51 27.98
CA LEU A 366 -5.09 5.32 27.21
C LEU A 366 -5.41 3.85 27.01
N ASP A 367 -6.68 3.53 26.96
CA ASP A 367 -7.11 2.17 26.65
C ASP A 367 -6.96 1.83 25.14
N ARG A 368 -6.98 0.54 24.84
CA ARG A 368 -6.80 0.05 23.47
C ARG A 368 -7.93 0.50 22.52
N GLY A 369 -9.16 0.61 23.03
CA GLY A 369 -10.32 1.05 22.24
C GLY A 369 -10.17 2.50 21.78
N GLU A 370 -9.57 3.38 22.60
CA GLU A 370 -9.26 4.75 22.23
C GLU A 370 -8.22 4.80 21.10
N LEU A 371 -7.18 3.95 21.17
CA LEU A 371 -6.15 3.86 20.13
C LEU A 371 -6.70 3.32 18.81
N VAL A 372 -7.62 2.36 18.83
CA VAL A 372 -8.31 1.87 17.61
C VAL A 372 -9.13 2.98 16.97
N LYS A 373 -9.85 3.77 17.76
CA LYS A 373 -10.60 4.93 17.26
C LYS A 373 -9.68 5.99 16.66
N ALA A 374 -8.53 6.25 17.29
CA ALA A 374 -7.53 7.18 16.77
C ALA A 374 -6.87 6.67 15.48
N LEU A 375 -6.63 5.36 15.35
CA LEU A 375 -6.17 4.75 14.11
C LEU A 375 -7.17 5.01 12.97
N LEU A 376 -8.46 4.88 13.24
CA LEU A 376 -9.50 5.12 12.25
C LEU A 376 -9.50 6.59 11.78
N VAL A 377 -9.28 7.55 12.69
CA VAL A 377 -9.12 8.98 12.35
C VAL A 377 -7.85 9.22 11.53
N ALA A 378 -6.74 8.57 11.89
CA ALA A 378 -5.51 8.62 11.10
C ALA A 378 -5.77 8.09 9.67
N GLY A 379 -6.53 7.00 9.53
CA GLY A 379 -6.95 6.46 8.24
C GLY A 379 -7.79 7.45 7.42
N LEU A 380 -8.74 8.13 8.03
CA LEU A 380 -9.54 9.16 7.35
C LEU A 380 -8.66 10.32 6.86
N ALA A 381 -7.70 10.79 7.66
CA ALA A 381 -6.73 11.78 7.20
C ALA A 381 -5.93 11.28 5.99
N GLY A 382 -5.54 9.99 6.00
CA GLY A 382 -4.87 9.34 4.88
C GLY A 382 -5.70 9.31 3.60
N VAL A 383 -7.01 9.16 3.70
CA VAL A 383 -7.94 9.25 2.54
C VAL A 383 -7.84 10.61 1.85
N PHE A 384 -7.79 11.71 2.61
CA PHE A 384 -7.64 13.05 2.02
C PHE A 384 -6.28 13.28 1.36
N MET A 385 -5.28 12.49 1.74
CA MET A 385 -3.92 12.54 1.16
C MET A 385 -3.77 11.60 -0.05
N ALA A 386 -4.66 10.62 -0.22
CA ALA A 386 -4.61 9.60 -1.27
C ALA A 386 -5.06 10.11 -2.64
N LYS A 387 -4.74 11.36 -3.01
CA LYS A 387 -4.97 11.94 -4.33
C LYS A 387 -4.08 11.31 -5.41
N THR A 388 -3.02 10.65 -5.00
CA THR A 388 -2.12 9.89 -5.86
C THR A 388 -1.87 8.50 -5.28
N GLN A 389 -1.77 7.51 -6.15
CA GLN A 389 -1.40 6.15 -5.76
C GLN A 389 0.13 5.95 -5.74
N TYR A 390 0.89 6.90 -6.29
CA TYR A 390 2.35 6.82 -6.45
C TYR A 390 3.13 7.47 -5.29
N PHE A 391 2.73 7.24 -4.03
CA PHE A 391 3.42 7.81 -2.87
C PHE A 391 4.94 7.60 -2.91
N GLY A 392 5.40 6.39 -3.22
CA GLY A 392 6.82 6.08 -3.27
C GLY A 392 7.59 6.82 -4.36
N ALA A 393 6.94 7.18 -5.48
CA ALA A 393 7.56 7.93 -6.56
C ALA A 393 7.76 9.43 -6.23
N LEU A 394 7.05 9.93 -5.22
CA LEU A 394 7.10 11.34 -4.80
C LEU A 394 8.09 11.60 -3.66
N GLY A 395 8.92 10.62 -3.31
CA GLY A 395 9.92 10.71 -2.25
C GLY A 395 9.36 10.49 -0.84
N CYS A 396 10.26 10.51 0.16
CA CYS A 396 9.85 10.32 1.56
C CYS A 396 8.93 11.42 2.09
N GLN A 397 8.87 12.59 1.46
CA GLN A 397 7.89 13.63 1.81
C GLN A 397 6.45 13.11 1.70
N ALA A 398 6.15 12.28 0.69
CA ALA A 398 4.82 11.70 0.51
C ALA A 398 4.60 10.46 1.40
N GLU A 399 5.63 9.69 1.69
CA GLU A 399 5.52 8.51 2.56
C GLU A 399 5.49 8.92 4.04
N VAL A 400 6.61 9.45 4.55
CA VAL A 400 6.76 9.84 5.97
C VAL A 400 5.94 11.10 6.29
N GLY A 401 5.84 12.05 5.35
CA GLY A 401 5.04 13.26 5.52
C GLY A 401 3.54 12.96 5.66
N CYS A 402 2.98 12.12 4.79
CA CYS A 402 1.59 11.68 4.93
C CYS A 402 1.40 10.85 6.20
N ALA A 403 2.30 9.91 6.51
CA ALA A 403 2.20 9.13 7.74
C ALA A 403 2.26 9.98 9.01
N ALA A 404 3.12 11.02 9.05
CA ALA A 404 3.17 11.99 10.14
C ALA A 404 1.88 12.83 10.22
N GLY A 405 1.31 13.22 9.07
CA GLY A 405 0.01 13.91 9.02
C GLY A 405 -1.14 13.04 9.52
N MET A 406 -1.17 11.77 9.11
CA MET A 406 -2.13 10.77 9.61
C MET A 406 -2.00 10.58 11.13
N ALA A 407 -0.77 10.42 11.61
CA ALA A 407 -0.48 10.28 13.03
C ALA A 407 -0.91 11.53 13.82
N ALA A 408 -0.61 12.74 13.31
CA ALA A 408 -1.00 13.99 13.94
C ALA A 408 -2.52 14.11 14.09
N ALA A 409 -3.30 13.78 13.05
CA ALA A 409 -4.76 13.75 13.11
C ALA A 409 -5.29 12.73 14.15
N GLY A 410 -4.69 11.53 14.20
CA GLY A 410 -5.00 10.51 15.20
C GLY A 410 -4.72 11.01 16.64
N LEU A 411 -3.57 11.67 16.85
CA LEU A 411 -3.21 12.25 18.15
C LEU A 411 -4.17 13.39 18.56
N VAL A 412 -4.60 14.25 17.62
CA VAL A 412 -5.63 15.28 17.89
C VAL A 412 -6.93 14.63 18.37
N SER A 413 -7.33 13.49 17.76
CA SER A 413 -8.51 12.74 18.22
C SER A 413 -8.38 12.25 19.66
N LEU A 414 -7.21 11.76 20.07
CA LEU A 414 -6.93 11.34 21.46
C LEU A 414 -6.97 12.50 22.45
N LEU A 415 -6.64 13.70 21.99
CA LEU A 415 -6.68 14.94 22.79
C LEU A 415 -8.07 15.60 22.82
N GLY A 416 -9.09 15.00 22.16
CA GLY A 416 -10.44 15.54 22.11
C GLY A 416 -10.62 16.73 21.16
N GLY A 417 -9.73 16.89 20.19
CA GLY A 417 -9.82 17.96 19.19
C GLY A 417 -10.89 17.73 18.13
N ASP A 418 -11.19 18.77 17.37
CA ASP A 418 -12.19 18.77 16.29
C ASP A 418 -11.56 18.50 14.90
N GLY A 419 -12.42 18.42 13.87
CA GLY A 419 -12.00 18.16 12.49
C GLY A 419 -11.08 19.24 11.90
N ALA A 420 -11.27 20.50 12.31
CA ALA A 420 -10.40 21.60 11.85
C ALA A 420 -8.99 21.46 12.44
N GLN A 421 -8.89 21.15 13.73
CA GLN A 421 -7.62 20.90 14.41
C GLN A 421 -6.90 19.66 13.84
N ALA A 422 -7.63 18.59 13.56
CA ALA A 422 -7.06 17.39 12.96
C ALA A 422 -6.48 17.66 11.55
N CYS A 423 -7.22 18.39 10.71
CA CYS A 423 -6.75 18.77 9.37
C CYS A 423 -5.57 19.77 9.45
N ALA A 424 -5.60 20.72 10.37
CA ALA A 424 -4.49 21.66 10.59
C ALA A 424 -3.22 20.94 11.04
N ALA A 425 -3.31 20.03 12.01
CA ALA A 425 -2.19 19.23 12.48
C ALA A 425 -1.58 18.38 11.34
N ALA A 426 -2.43 17.74 10.54
CA ALA A 426 -2.01 16.95 9.39
C ALA A 426 -1.29 17.81 8.34
N SER A 427 -1.82 18.99 8.03
CA SER A 427 -1.21 19.93 7.09
C SER A 427 0.16 20.42 7.58
N MET A 428 0.27 20.82 8.85
CA MET A 428 1.53 21.23 9.48
C MET A 428 2.60 20.12 9.42
N ALA A 429 2.20 18.86 9.65
CA ALA A 429 3.12 17.74 9.61
C ALA A 429 3.66 17.48 8.18
N ILE A 430 2.80 17.53 7.16
CA ILE A 430 3.21 17.43 5.76
C ILE A 430 4.16 18.58 5.42
N GLN A 431 3.81 19.82 5.76
CA GLN A 431 4.62 21.00 5.50
C GLN A 431 6.03 20.88 6.10
N SER A 432 6.13 20.36 7.33
CA SER A 432 7.40 20.19 8.04
C SER A 432 8.34 19.19 7.38
N LEU A 433 7.83 18.32 6.50
CA LEU A 433 8.56 17.24 5.85
C LEU A 433 8.62 17.39 4.32
N LEU A 434 8.17 18.54 3.77
CA LEU A 434 8.28 18.82 2.35
C LEU A 434 9.74 18.78 1.87
N GLY A 435 9.96 18.24 0.68
CA GLY A 435 11.27 18.17 0.06
C GLY A 435 12.13 16.98 0.49
N LEU A 436 11.65 16.09 1.39
CA LEU A 436 12.38 14.86 1.70
C LEU A 436 12.43 13.95 0.48
N VAL A 437 13.63 13.84 -0.11
CA VAL A 437 13.90 12.93 -1.22
C VAL A 437 13.86 11.45 -0.78
N CYS A 438 13.69 10.54 -1.72
CA CYS A 438 13.94 9.12 -1.51
C CYS A 438 15.40 8.84 -1.81
N ASP A 439 16.19 8.44 -0.80
CA ASP A 439 17.63 8.22 -0.90
C ASP A 439 18.11 6.96 -0.15
N PRO A 440 17.52 5.78 -0.44
CA PRO A 440 17.83 4.55 0.26
C PRO A 440 19.23 4.05 -0.10
N VAL A 441 20.09 3.84 0.89
CA VAL A 441 21.42 3.26 0.70
C VAL A 441 21.29 1.80 0.27
N GLY A 442 21.87 1.46 -0.88
CA GLY A 442 21.83 0.13 -1.46
C GLY A 442 20.42 -0.33 -1.86
N GLY A 443 19.47 0.58 -2.05
CA GLY A 443 18.09 0.27 -2.38
C GLY A 443 17.27 -0.36 -1.24
N LEU A 444 17.78 -0.35 0.01
CA LEU A 444 17.13 -0.95 1.17
C LEU A 444 16.30 0.07 1.97
N VAL A 445 15.20 -0.40 2.56
CA VAL A 445 14.32 0.41 3.43
C VAL A 445 14.89 0.50 4.86
N GLN A 446 16.17 0.81 5.00
CA GLN A 446 16.90 0.88 6.28
C GLN A 446 17.43 2.30 6.55
N VAL A 447 18.36 2.75 5.73
CA VAL A 447 18.95 4.08 5.84
C VAL A 447 18.48 4.91 4.65
N PRO A 448 17.77 6.03 4.86
CA PRO A 448 17.46 6.71 6.13
C PRO A 448 16.09 6.32 6.74
N CYS A 449 15.39 5.32 6.24
CA CYS A 449 13.97 5.05 6.57
C CYS A 449 13.74 4.83 8.08
N PHE A 450 14.65 4.14 8.79
CA PHE A 450 14.48 3.89 10.22
C PHE A 450 14.40 5.19 11.02
N ILE A 451 15.38 6.07 10.85
CA ILE A 451 15.40 7.34 11.59
C ILE A 451 14.27 8.27 11.16
N ARG A 452 13.86 8.25 9.87
CA ARG A 452 12.74 9.06 9.39
C ARG A 452 11.40 8.64 10.00
N ASN A 453 11.19 7.34 10.23
CA ASN A 453 10.00 6.87 10.94
C ASN A 453 10.01 7.31 12.42
N MET A 454 11.15 7.21 13.10
CA MET A 454 11.30 7.69 14.48
C MET A 454 11.04 9.19 14.60
N THR A 455 11.62 10.00 13.72
CA THR A 455 11.43 11.47 13.72
C THR A 455 10.02 11.87 13.28
N GLY A 456 9.37 11.11 12.39
CA GLY A 456 7.98 11.30 12.00
C GLY A 456 7.01 11.27 13.17
N VAL A 457 7.27 10.42 14.18
CA VAL A 457 6.51 10.38 15.45
C VAL A 457 6.61 11.72 16.19
N SER A 458 7.81 12.27 16.31
CA SER A 458 8.04 13.55 16.98
C SER A 458 7.37 14.70 16.25
N VAL A 459 7.47 14.73 14.91
CA VAL A 459 6.78 15.74 14.08
C VAL A 459 5.28 15.67 14.28
N ALA A 460 4.69 14.47 14.26
CA ALA A 460 3.26 14.28 14.49
C ALA A 460 2.83 14.81 15.87
N ALA A 461 3.57 14.50 16.93
CA ALA A 461 3.26 14.95 18.29
C ALA A 461 3.34 16.48 18.43
N VAL A 462 4.37 17.11 17.85
CA VAL A 462 4.52 18.58 17.85
C VAL A 462 3.36 19.24 17.11
N CYS A 463 3.01 18.73 15.91
CA CYS A 463 1.93 19.31 15.11
C CYS A 463 0.55 19.13 15.75
N ALA A 464 0.28 17.98 16.39
CA ALA A 464 -0.94 17.76 17.15
C ALA A 464 -1.05 18.76 18.31
N ASN A 465 0.00 18.90 19.12
CA ASN A 465 0.01 19.84 20.23
C ASN A 465 -0.13 21.30 19.76
N ALA A 466 0.53 21.68 18.65
CA ALA A 466 0.44 23.01 18.08
C ALA A 466 -1.02 23.34 17.65
N ALA A 467 -1.68 22.42 16.98
CA ALA A 467 -3.07 22.58 16.57
C ALA A 467 -4.02 22.68 17.78
N MET A 468 -3.81 21.84 18.80
CA MET A 468 -4.59 21.87 20.04
C MET A 468 -4.35 23.14 20.86
N ALA A 469 -3.14 23.68 20.82
CA ALA A 469 -2.79 24.95 21.46
C ALA A 469 -3.30 26.19 20.71
N GLY A 470 -3.93 26.02 19.53
CA GLY A 470 -4.48 27.10 18.74
C GLY A 470 -3.46 27.83 17.86
N LEU A 471 -2.34 27.19 17.52
CA LEU A 471 -1.44 27.74 16.50
C LEU A 471 -2.20 27.88 15.18
N GLU A 472 -2.30 29.10 14.67
CA GLU A 472 -2.94 29.37 13.40
C GLU A 472 -2.17 28.71 12.26
N HIS A 473 -2.87 27.90 11.45
CA HIS A 473 -2.34 27.28 10.26
C HIS A 473 -3.09 27.77 9.03
N VAL A 474 -2.37 28.46 8.14
CA VAL A 474 -2.96 29.24 7.05
C VAL A 474 -3.23 28.38 5.80
N VAL A 475 -2.47 27.30 5.60
CA VAL A 475 -2.57 26.47 4.39
C VAL A 475 -3.46 25.25 4.66
N PRO A 476 -4.65 25.16 4.05
CA PRO A 476 -5.53 24.01 4.21
C PRO A 476 -4.88 22.68 3.79
N LEU A 477 -5.34 21.56 4.38
CA LEU A 477 -4.77 20.25 4.12
C LEU A 477 -4.77 19.87 2.62
N GLU A 478 -5.87 20.14 1.92
CA GLU A 478 -5.99 19.85 0.48
C GLU A 478 -4.97 20.62 -0.37
N GLU A 479 -4.69 21.88 -0.02
CA GLU A 479 -3.71 22.71 -0.72
C GLU A 479 -2.28 22.26 -0.40
N MET A 480 -2.03 21.82 0.84
CA MET A 480 -0.73 21.29 1.25
C MET A 480 -0.44 19.95 0.55
N VAL A 481 -1.45 19.10 0.39
CA VAL A 481 -1.30 17.85 -0.41
C VAL A 481 -0.97 18.19 -1.86
N ASP A 482 -1.65 19.15 -2.48
CA ASP A 482 -1.37 19.59 -3.84
C ASP A 482 0.04 20.21 -3.98
N ALA A 483 0.50 20.95 -2.96
CA ALA A 483 1.87 21.46 -2.91
C ALA A 483 2.89 20.31 -2.83
N MET A 484 2.64 19.31 -2.00
CA MET A 484 3.47 18.11 -1.89
C MET A 484 3.56 17.35 -3.22
N LEU A 485 2.45 17.22 -3.97
CA LEU A 485 2.45 16.59 -5.29
C LEU A 485 3.35 17.36 -6.27
N ARG A 486 3.22 18.69 -6.34
CA ARG A 486 4.07 19.53 -7.19
C ARG A 486 5.55 19.43 -6.83
N VAL A 487 5.90 19.46 -5.53
CA VAL A 487 7.28 19.24 -5.09
C VAL A 487 7.76 17.84 -5.49
N GLY A 488 6.89 16.82 -5.34
CA GLY A 488 7.18 15.44 -5.72
C GLY A 488 7.55 15.28 -7.20
N GLU A 489 6.88 15.99 -8.10
CA GLU A 489 7.22 15.99 -9.53
C GLU A 489 8.65 16.48 -9.79
N HIS A 490 9.12 17.50 -9.06
CA HIS A 490 10.46 18.03 -9.18
C HIS A 490 11.55 17.12 -8.59
N ILE A 491 11.26 16.44 -7.46
CA ILE A 491 12.23 15.56 -6.80
C ILE A 491 12.16 14.11 -7.32
N ARG A 492 11.21 13.78 -8.18
CA ARG A 492 11.02 12.45 -8.75
C ARG A 492 12.26 11.93 -9.47
N CYS A 493 12.96 12.82 -10.19
CA CYS A 493 14.18 12.49 -10.91
C CYS A 493 15.37 12.20 -9.98
N THR A 494 15.37 12.63 -8.72
CA THR A 494 16.49 12.41 -7.79
C THR A 494 16.56 10.96 -7.29
N ARG A 495 15.45 10.23 -7.33
CA ARG A 495 15.35 8.82 -6.95
C ARG A 495 16.31 7.93 -7.75
N CYS A 496 16.55 8.26 -9.01
CA CYS A 496 17.46 7.53 -9.88
C CYS A 496 18.90 8.04 -9.87
N ASN A 497 19.17 9.21 -9.26
CA ASN A 497 20.41 9.94 -9.40
C ASN A 497 21.35 9.85 -8.20
N ARG A 498 21.05 9.05 -7.18
CA ARG A 498 21.90 8.82 -6.00
C ARG A 498 22.41 10.12 -5.37
N LEU A 499 21.50 11.08 -5.11
CA LEU A 499 21.85 12.41 -4.60
C LEU A 499 21.85 12.52 -3.08
N GLY A 500 21.37 11.51 -2.36
CA GLY A 500 21.25 11.55 -0.90
C GLY A 500 22.40 10.82 -0.18
N ALA A 501 22.09 10.13 0.89
CA ALA A 501 23.04 9.38 1.71
C ALA A 501 23.83 8.33 0.91
N GLU A 502 23.22 7.73 -0.13
CA GLU A 502 23.89 6.77 -1.00
C GLU A 502 25.05 7.40 -1.79
N SER A 503 25.01 8.72 -2.12
CA SER A 503 26.06 9.41 -2.85
C SER A 503 27.32 9.68 -2.01
N THR A 504 27.25 9.51 -0.70
CA THR A 504 28.41 9.67 0.17
C THR A 504 29.42 8.52 -0.03
N PRO A 505 30.73 8.75 0.25
CA PRO A 505 31.72 7.67 0.14
C PRO A 505 31.33 6.41 0.93
N THR A 506 30.74 6.56 2.11
CA THR A 506 30.26 5.45 2.92
C THR A 506 29.05 4.77 2.27
N GLY A 507 28.09 5.54 1.76
CA GLY A 507 26.90 5.00 1.08
C GLY A 507 27.27 4.18 -0.15
N LEU A 508 28.17 4.71 -1.00
CA LEU A 508 28.67 3.99 -2.18
C LEU A 508 29.36 2.69 -1.82
N ARG A 509 30.25 2.72 -0.81
CA ARG A 509 30.95 1.51 -0.34
C ARG A 509 29.96 0.45 0.17
N LEU A 510 28.97 0.83 0.98
CA LEU A 510 27.96 -0.10 1.51
C LEU A 510 27.08 -0.67 0.39
N ALA A 511 26.69 0.14 -0.60
CA ALA A 511 25.93 -0.33 -1.75
C ALA A 511 26.72 -1.34 -2.60
N GLU A 512 28.05 -1.15 -2.76
CA GLU A 512 28.91 -2.12 -3.44
C GLU A 512 29.10 -3.42 -2.64
N GLU A 513 29.23 -3.34 -1.32
CA GLU A 513 29.33 -4.52 -0.46
C GLU A 513 28.07 -5.38 -0.52
N LEU A 514 26.88 -4.74 -0.58
CA LEU A 514 25.61 -5.47 -0.75
C LEU A 514 25.53 -6.24 -2.07
N LYS A 515 26.02 -5.66 -3.18
CA LYS A 515 26.04 -6.32 -4.49
C LYS A 515 26.93 -7.58 -4.53
N LYS A 516 27.90 -7.68 -3.62
CA LYS A 516 28.82 -8.82 -3.52
C LYS A 516 28.31 -9.94 -2.61
N ARG A 517 27.20 -9.71 -1.89
CA ARG A 517 26.58 -10.77 -1.06
C ARG A 517 25.90 -11.79 -1.97
N PRO A 518 26.02 -13.07 -1.67
CA PRO A 518 25.45 -14.16 -2.48
C PRO A 518 23.92 -14.13 -2.50
#